data_15f841f1acd5e1cc57611635561c8e35
#
_entry.id   15f841f1acd5e1cc57611635561c8e35
#
_cell.length_a   1.000
_cell.length_b   1.000
_cell.length_c   1.000
_cell.angle_alpha   90.00
_cell.angle_beta   90.00
_cell.angle_gamma   90.00
#
_symmetry.space_group_name_H-M   'P 1'
#
loop_
_entity.id
_entity.type
_entity.pdbx_description
1 polymer ?
#
loop_
_entity_poly.entity_id
_entity_poly.type
_entity_poly.pdbx_seq_one_letter_code
_entity_poly.pdbx_strand_id
1 'polypeptide(L)'
;FKCFPFVIVAINILIAVASDFESAIRAWGTTWVSTEGVTLYGGWHNVFNGVAGLINIACMTGWFGIYVSKKKQDMLWPDMTWVFIVAYDIWNFCYTYNCLPTHSWYCGLALLLAPTVANFFWNKGGWIQNRANTLAIWCMFAQVFPMFQDESKFAVQSVNNPVSYTHL
;
A
#
# COMPACT_ATOMS: atom_id res chain seq x y z
N PHE A 1 -3.24 -22.10 -10.60
CA PHE A 1 -2.77 -20.73 -10.88
C PHE A 1 -3.75 -19.62 -10.48
N LYS A 2 -5.06 -19.89 -10.31
CA LYS A 2 -6.07 -18.87 -9.96
C LYS A 2 -5.82 -18.18 -8.60
N CYS A 3 -5.22 -18.89 -7.65
CA CYS A 3 -4.92 -18.36 -6.32
C CYS A 3 -3.65 -17.48 -6.29
N PHE A 4 -2.90 -17.41 -7.37
CA PHE A 4 -1.61 -16.71 -7.39
C PHE A 4 -1.72 -15.21 -7.06
N PRO A 5 -2.73 -14.47 -7.56
CA PRO A 5 -2.92 -13.07 -7.16
C PRO A 5 -3.14 -12.91 -5.65
N PHE A 6 -3.90 -13.81 -5.02
CA PHE A 6 -4.07 -13.80 -3.57
C PHE A 6 -2.74 -13.98 -2.84
N VAL A 7 -1.93 -14.95 -3.25
CA VAL A 7 -0.62 -15.23 -2.62
C VAL A 7 0.30 -14.03 -2.72
N ILE A 8 0.38 -13.39 -3.89
CA ILE A 8 1.21 -12.18 -4.09
C ILE A 8 0.75 -11.05 -3.18
N VAL A 9 -0.56 -10.78 -3.13
CA VAL A 9 -1.11 -9.71 -2.29
C VAL A 9 -0.87 -10.01 -0.81
N ALA A 10 -1.09 -11.25 -0.39
CA ALA A 10 -0.86 -11.66 1.00
C ALA A 10 0.61 -11.51 1.41
N ILE A 11 1.56 -11.93 0.57
CA ILE A 11 3.00 -11.74 0.83
C ILE A 11 3.34 -10.26 0.91
N ASN A 12 2.83 -9.44 0.03
CA ASN A 12 3.06 -7.99 0.04
C ASN A 12 2.56 -7.35 1.35
N ILE A 13 1.37 -7.74 1.81
CA ILE A 13 0.84 -7.29 3.10
C ILE A 13 1.72 -7.77 4.26
N LEU A 14 2.18 -9.03 4.24
CA LEU A 14 3.05 -9.57 5.29
C LEU A 14 4.38 -8.83 5.40
N ILE A 15 4.97 -8.43 4.27
CA ILE A 15 6.20 -7.61 4.27
C ILE A 15 5.94 -6.25 4.95
N ALA A 16 4.82 -5.61 4.63
CA ALA A 16 4.44 -4.34 5.25
C ALA A 16 4.18 -4.51 6.77
N VAL A 17 3.49 -5.57 7.16
CA VAL A 17 3.27 -5.92 8.58
C VAL A 17 4.59 -6.13 9.32
N ALA A 18 5.54 -6.84 8.70
CA ALA A 18 6.87 -7.05 9.29
C ALA A 18 7.61 -5.73 9.50
N SER A 19 7.56 -4.81 8.53
CA SER A 19 8.17 -3.47 8.66
C SER A 19 7.54 -2.63 9.78
N ASP A 20 6.22 -2.69 9.93
CA ASP A 20 5.52 -2.02 11.04
C ASP A 20 5.95 -2.58 12.38
N PHE A 21 5.95 -3.90 12.56
CA PHE A 21 6.41 -4.52 13.80
C PHE A 21 7.90 -4.29 14.08
N GLU A 22 8.75 -4.27 13.05
CA GLU A 22 10.16 -3.94 13.19
C GLU A 22 10.32 -2.53 13.75
N SER A 23 9.61 -1.53 13.20
CA SER A 23 9.65 -0.16 13.70
C SER A 23 9.14 -0.05 15.14
N ALA A 24 8.08 -0.79 15.49
CA ALA A 24 7.57 -0.82 16.86
C ALA A 24 8.60 -1.40 17.85
N ILE A 25 9.32 -2.45 17.48
CA ILE A 25 10.30 -3.12 18.34
C ILE A 25 11.58 -2.31 18.47
N ARG A 26 12.09 -1.74 17.36
CA ARG A 26 13.38 -1.03 17.36
C ARG A 26 13.36 0.29 18.09
N ALA A 27 12.22 0.99 18.10
CA ALA A 27 12.17 2.38 18.55
C ALA A 27 10.87 2.74 19.27
N TRP A 28 10.45 1.94 20.22
CA TRP A 28 9.23 2.20 20.98
C TRP A 28 9.25 3.58 21.66
N GLY A 29 8.38 4.48 21.22
CA GLY A 29 8.30 5.85 21.72
C GLY A 29 9.47 6.76 21.33
N THR A 30 10.34 6.30 20.40
CA THR A 30 11.51 7.03 19.92
C THR A 30 11.64 6.94 18.39
N THR A 31 12.68 7.53 17.84
CA THR A 31 13.00 7.43 16.41
C THR A 31 14.16 6.47 16.18
N TRP A 32 14.18 5.84 15.03
CA TRP A 32 15.29 5.06 14.52
C TRP A 32 15.51 5.35 13.02
N VAL A 33 16.70 5.07 12.55
CA VAL A 33 17.04 5.26 11.12
C VAL A 33 16.96 3.92 10.42
N SER A 34 16.12 3.84 9.39
CA SER A 34 16.00 2.62 8.57
C SER A 34 17.25 2.37 7.75
N THR A 35 17.36 1.19 7.16
CA THR A 35 18.47 0.85 6.25
C THR A 35 18.56 1.76 5.03
N GLU A 36 17.47 2.43 4.69
CA GLU A 36 17.38 3.40 3.59
C GLU A 36 17.72 4.83 4.02
N GLY A 37 18.15 5.04 5.27
CA GLY A 37 18.51 6.34 5.79
C GLY A 37 17.34 7.23 6.19
N VAL A 38 16.12 6.69 6.21
CA VAL A 38 14.92 7.45 6.60
C VAL A 38 14.69 7.33 8.09
N THR A 39 14.45 8.46 8.75
CA THR A 39 14.09 8.50 10.18
C THR A 39 12.63 8.12 10.35
N LEU A 40 12.38 7.04 11.07
CA LEU A 40 11.06 6.49 11.36
C LEU A 40 10.78 6.57 12.86
N TYR A 41 9.51 6.65 13.21
CA TYR A 41 9.07 6.65 14.59
C TYR A 41 8.36 5.34 14.90
N GLY A 42 8.70 4.69 16.02
CA GLY A 42 8.08 3.44 16.46
C GLY A 42 7.09 3.66 17.61
N GLY A 43 5.99 2.90 17.62
CA GLY A 43 5.01 2.97 18.70
C GLY A 43 3.74 2.17 18.42
N TRP A 44 2.69 2.47 19.18
CA TRP A 44 1.41 1.78 19.08
C TRP A 44 0.78 1.84 17.68
N HIS A 45 0.97 2.93 16.95
CA HIS A 45 0.45 3.07 15.57
C HIS A 45 0.97 1.99 14.65
N ASN A 46 2.25 1.61 14.75
CA ASN A 46 2.82 0.52 13.99
C ASN A 46 2.20 -0.84 14.38
N VAL A 47 1.98 -1.06 15.69
CA VAL A 47 1.35 -2.30 16.15
C VAL A 47 -0.08 -2.40 15.63
N PHE A 48 -0.87 -1.35 15.74
CA PHE A 48 -2.24 -1.34 15.23
C PHE A 48 -2.29 -1.50 13.71
N ASN A 49 -1.39 -0.84 12.98
CA ASN A 49 -1.33 -0.98 11.53
C ASN A 49 -0.90 -2.40 11.13
N GLY A 50 0.07 -2.98 11.82
CA GLY A 50 0.48 -4.38 11.61
C GLY A 50 -0.67 -5.37 11.85
N VAL A 51 -1.41 -5.21 12.94
CA VAL A 51 -2.61 -6.03 13.23
C VAL A 51 -3.68 -5.83 12.16
N ALA A 52 -3.94 -4.59 11.74
CA ALA A 52 -4.89 -4.30 10.67
C ALA A 52 -4.49 -4.96 9.34
N GLY A 53 -3.19 -5.02 9.04
CA GLY A 53 -2.67 -5.75 7.88
C GLY A 53 -2.98 -7.25 7.93
N LEU A 54 -2.80 -7.88 9.08
CA LEU A 54 -3.16 -9.29 9.28
C LEU A 54 -4.66 -9.54 9.12
N ILE A 55 -5.50 -8.63 9.64
CA ILE A 55 -6.95 -8.67 9.44
C ILE A 55 -7.30 -8.52 7.95
N ASN A 56 -6.63 -7.64 7.22
CA ASN A 56 -6.83 -7.50 5.78
C ASN A 56 -6.57 -8.81 5.03
N ILE A 57 -5.52 -9.56 5.39
CA ILE A 57 -5.26 -10.89 4.79
C ILE A 57 -6.42 -11.84 5.08
N ALA A 58 -6.88 -11.89 6.32
CA ALA A 58 -7.99 -12.77 6.73
C ALA A 58 -9.31 -12.41 6.03
N CYS A 59 -9.51 -11.12 5.70
CA CYS A 59 -10.71 -10.62 5.02
C CYS A 59 -10.67 -10.80 3.49
N MET A 60 -9.55 -11.21 2.91
CA MET A 60 -9.48 -11.53 1.47
C MET A 60 -10.19 -12.85 1.18
N THR A 61 -11.34 -12.79 0.55
CA THR A 61 -12.19 -13.94 0.22
C THR A 61 -12.34 -14.13 -1.28
N GLY A 62 -12.92 -15.24 -1.71
CA GLY A 62 -13.30 -15.47 -3.11
C GLY A 62 -12.14 -15.64 -4.10
N TRP A 63 -10.95 -15.96 -3.63
CA TRP A 63 -9.73 -16.11 -4.45
C TRP A 63 -9.81 -17.26 -5.47
N PHE A 64 -10.63 -18.28 -5.21
CA PHE A 64 -10.94 -19.33 -6.21
C PHE A 64 -11.86 -18.83 -7.33
N GLY A 65 -12.58 -17.74 -7.10
CA GLY A 65 -13.47 -17.08 -8.06
C GLY A 65 -12.76 -16.13 -9.03
N ILE A 66 -11.46 -15.94 -8.90
CA ILE A 66 -10.68 -15.10 -9.83
C ILE A 66 -10.72 -15.71 -11.23
N TYR A 67 -11.01 -14.91 -12.24
CA TYR A 67 -11.08 -15.33 -13.63
C TYR A 67 -10.59 -14.24 -14.59
N VAL A 68 -10.28 -14.66 -15.82
CA VAL A 68 -9.95 -13.74 -16.92
C VAL A 68 -11.18 -13.58 -17.81
N SER A 69 -11.59 -12.34 -18.03
CA SER A 69 -12.72 -12.02 -18.91
C SER A 69 -12.41 -12.41 -20.37
N LYS A 70 -13.31 -13.17 -21.00
CA LYS A 70 -13.13 -13.61 -22.39
C LYS A 70 -13.09 -12.46 -23.42
N LYS A 71 -13.81 -11.36 -23.16
CA LYS A 71 -13.91 -10.24 -24.10
C LYS A 71 -12.75 -9.25 -24.00
N LYS A 72 -12.35 -8.90 -22.79
CA LYS A 72 -11.34 -7.86 -22.54
C LYS A 72 -10.02 -8.41 -22.00
N GLN A 73 -9.98 -9.70 -21.70
CA GLN A 73 -8.84 -10.38 -21.08
C GLN A 73 -8.38 -9.74 -19.75
N ASP A 74 -9.30 -9.04 -19.08
CA ASP A 74 -9.06 -8.48 -17.76
C ASP A 74 -9.11 -9.57 -16.70
N MET A 75 -8.18 -9.52 -15.75
CA MET A 75 -8.24 -10.33 -14.54
C MET A 75 -9.23 -9.69 -13.55
N LEU A 76 -10.27 -10.42 -13.23
CA LEU A 76 -11.33 -9.96 -12.35
C LEU A 76 -11.37 -10.79 -11.07
N TRP A 77 -11.48 -10.09 -9.94
CA TRP A 77 -11.69 -10.67 -8.62
C TRP A 77 -13.00 -10.12 -8.03
N PRO A 78 -14.13 -10.80 -8.27
CA PRO A 78 -15.47 -10.26 -7.95
C PRO A 78 -15.69 -9.99 -6.46
N ASP A 79 -15.09 -10.81 -5.59
CA ASP A 79 -15.28 -10.72 -4.13
C ASP A 79 -14.48 -9.58 -3.48
N MET A 80 -13.68 -8.85 -4.24
CA MET A 80 -13.09 -7.59 -3.78
C MET A 80 -14.15 -6.51 -3.73
N THR A 81 -14.86 -6.46 -2.61
CA THR A 81 -15.92 -5.47 -2.37
C THR A 81 -15.34 -4.08 -2.21
N TRP A 82 -16.16 -3.05 -2.45
CA TRP A 82 -15.74 -1.67 -2.26
C TRP A 82 -15.30 -1.39 -0.81
N VAL A 83 -15.95 -2.04 0.17
CA VAL A 83 -15.59 -1.90 1.60
C VAL A 83 -14.17 -2.40 1.84
N PHE A 84 -13.82 -3.59 1.30
CA PHE A 84 -12.47 -4.12 1.41
C PHE A 84 -11.45 -3.21 0.73
N ILE A 85 -11.74 -2.71 -0.49
CA ILE A 85 -10.85 -1.82 -1.24
C ILE A 85 -10.54 -0.56 -0.44
N VAL A 86 -11.57 0.09 0.12
CA VAL A 86 -11.40 1.30 0.93
C VAL A 86 -10.61 1.00 2.22
N ALA A 87 -10.93 -0.08 2.91
CA ALA A 87 -10.20 -0.49 4.11
C ALA A 87 -8.72 -0.77 3.82
N TYR A 88 -8.44 -1.46 2.72
CA TYR A 88 -7.08 -1.72 2.26
C TYR A 88 -6.35 -0.42 1.90
N ASP A 89 -7.00 0.49 1.18
CA ASP A 89 -6.41 1.76 0.78
C ASP A 89 -6.02 2.60 2.00
N ILE A 90 -6.89 2.70 3.00
CA ILE A 90 -6.60 3.41 4.26
C ILE A 90 -5.43 2.74 5.00
N TRP A 91 -5.50 1.41 5.17
CA TRP A 91 -4.43 0.66 5.83
C TRP A 91 -3.08 0.84 5.12
N ASN A 92 -3.06 0.72 3.79
CA ASN A 92 -1.81 0.81 3.03
C ASN A 92 -1.25 2.24 3.02
N PHE A 93 -2.12 3.26 2.99
CA PHE A 93 -1.69 4.64 3.13
C PHE A 93 -1.07 4.89 4.51
N CYS A 94 -1.66 4.37 5.59
CA CYS A 94 -1.08 4.44 6.93
C CYS A 94 0.31 3.77 6.96
N TYR A 95 0.44 2.59 6.35
CA TYR A 95 1.73 1.90 6.24
C TYR A 95 2.78 2.75 5.52
N THR A 96 2.44 3.26 4.33
CA THR A 96 3.38 4.08 3.56
C THR A 96 3.73 5.39 4.27
N TYR A 97 2.78 5.98 4.98
CA TYR A 97 3.02 7.17 5.79
C TYR A 97 3.98 6.90 6.96
N ASN A 98 3.85 5.75 7.61
CA ASN A 98 4.68 5.37 8.74
C ASN A 98 6.09 4.90 8.33
N CYS A 99 6.19 4.13 7.25
CA CYS A 99 7.43 3.44 6.87
C CYS A 99 8.12 4.05 5.63
N LEU A 100 7.39 4.80 4.82
CA LEU A 100 7.88 5.45 3.59
C LEU A 100 7.40 6.90 3.51
N PRO A 101 7.67 7.74 4.53
CA PRO A 101 7.02 9.05 4.67
C PRO A 101 7.30 10.01 3.51
N THR A 102 8.47 9.92 2.87
CA THR A 102 8.82 10.76 1.71
C THR A 102 8.07 10.40 0.43
N HIS A 103 7.59 9.17 0.32
CA HIS A 103 6.92 8.65 -0.89
C HIS A 103 5.42 8.38 -0.69
N SER A 104 4.88 8.60 0.50
CA SER A 104 3.51 8.24 0.88
C SER A 104 2.45 8.88 -0.01
N TRP A 105 2.59 10.15 -0.35
CA TRP A 105 1.63 10.86 -1.21
C TRP A 105 1.60 10.32 -2.62
N TYR A 106 2.75 10.07 -3.22
CA TYR A 106 2.82 9.49 -4.56
C TYR A 106 2.34 8.05 -4.60
N CYS A 107 2.69 7.27 -3.59
CA CYS A 107 2.14 5.92 -3.41
C CYS A 107 0.62 5.97 -3.23
N GLY A 108 0.10 6.87 -2.41
CA GLY A 108 -1.34 7.04 -2.20
C GLY A 108 -2.08 7.38 -3.48
N LEU A 109 -1.57 8.33 -4.26
CA LEU A 109 -2.20 8.73 -5.53
C LEU A 109 -2.08 7.64 -6.60
N ALA A 110 -0.87 7.14 -6.86
CA ALA A 110 -0.59 6.24 -7.97
C ALA A 110 -1.01 4.79 -7.70
N LEU A 111 -0.89 4.30 -6.47
CA LEU A 111 -1.08 2.90 -6.13
C LEU A 111 -2.40 2.60 -5.41
N LEU A 112 -3.06 3.61 -4.86
CA LEU A 112 -4.31 3.44 -4.12
C LEU A 112 -5.46 4.18 -4.79
N LEU A 113 -5.39 5.49 -4.91
CA LEU A 113 -6.48 6.28 -5.48
C LEU A 113 -6.71 5.96 -6.95
N ALA A 114 -5.67 5.94 -7.78
CA ALA A 114 -5.82 5.70 -9.22
C ALA A 114 -6.44 4.34 -9.55
N PRO A 115 -5.98 3.19 -9.01
CA PRO A 115 -6.62 1.90 -9.28
C PRO A 115 -8.03 1.79 -8.70
N THR A 116 -8.30 2.47 -7.58
CA THR A 116 -9.63 2.48 -6.96
C THR A 116 -10.63 3.24 -7.82
N VAL A 117 -10.25 4.41 -8.32
CA VAL A 117 -11.07 5.18 -9.28
C VAL A 117 -11.28 4.37 -10.56
N ALA A 118 -10.25 3.74 -11.10
CA ALA A 118 -10.36 2.90 -12.29
C ALA A 118 -11.29 1.70 -12.07
N ASN A 119 -11.24 1.08 -10.90
CA ASN A 119 -12.15 -0.02 -10.55
C ASN A 119 -13.62 0.41 -10.50
N PHE A 120 -13.91 1.59 -9.95
CA PHE A 120 -15.29 2.06 -9.84
C PHE A 120 -15.88 2.53 -11.17
N PHE A 121 -15.10 3.17 -12.02
CA PHE A 121 -15.60 3.84 -13.22
C PHE A 121 -15.29 3.09 -14.52
N TRP A 122 -14.29 2.20 -14.54
CA TRP A 122 -13.82 1.56 -15.78
C TRP A 122 -13.96 0.05 -15.78
N ASN A 123 -13.49 -0.59 -14.72
CA ASN A 123 -13.25 -2.03 -14.72
C ASN A 123 -13.61 -2.65 -13.36
N LYS A 124 -14.91 -2.68 -13.07
CA LYS A 124 -15.42 -3.22 -11.80
C LYS A 124 -14.98 -4.66 -11.56
N GLY A 125 -14.34 -4.91 -10.42
CA GLY A 125 -13.71 -6.18 -10.07
C GLY A 125 -12.25 -6.33 -10.53
N GLY A 126 -11.71 -5.37 -11.30
CA GLY A 126 -10.32 -5.36 -11.77
C GLY A 126 -9.35 -4.58 -10.90
N TRP A 127 -9.68 -4.30 -9.64
CA TRP A 127 -8.87 -3.45 -8.77
C TRP A 127 -7.42 -3.92 -8.65
N ILE A 128 -7.17 -5.21 -8.41
CA ILE A 128 -5.80 -5.76 -8.30
C ILE A 128 -5.03 -5.62 -9.62
N GLN A 129 -5.67 -5.87 -10.77
CA GLN A 129 -5.03 -5.65 -12.07
C GLN A 129 -4.69 -4.17 -12.27
N ASN A 130 -5.62 -3.28 -11.97
CA ASN A 130 -5.40 -1.83 -12.10
C ASN A 130 -4.25 -1.39 -11.18
N ARG A 131 -4.21 -1.91 -9.95
CA ARG A 131 -3.13 -1.62 -9.01
C ARG A 131 -1.76 -2.11 -9.51
N ALA A 132 -1.69 -3.29 -10.09
CA ALA A 132 -0.46 -3.81 -10.70
C ALA A 132 0.00 -2.93 -11.88
N ASN A 133 -0.93 -2.48 -12.72
CA ASN A 133 -0.63 -1.62 -13.86
C ASN A 133 -0.15 -0.23 -13.41
N THR A 134 -0.82 0.40 -12.46
CA THR A 134 -0.42 1.73 -11.95
C THR A 134 0.90 1.65 -11.21
N LEU A 135 1.16 0.57 -10.46
CA LEU A 135 2.46 0.32 -9.84
C LEU A 135 3.57 0.21 -10.90
N ALA A 136 3.36 -0.57 -11.95
CA ALA A 136 4.36 -0.73 -13.00
C ALA A 136 4.65 0.60 -13.70
N ILE A 137 3.63 1.38 -14.05
CA ILE A 137 3.78 2.69 -14.69
C ILE A 137 4.52 3.66 -13.76
N TRP A 138 4.13 3.71 -12.48
CA TRP A 138 4.77 4.58 -11.49
C TRP A 138 6.23 4.20 -11.24
N CYS A 139 6.53 2.90 -11.11
CA CYS A 139 7.91 2.44 -10.92
C CYS A 139 8.79 2.78 -12.12
N MET A 140 8.29 2.60 -13.35
CA MET A 140 9.04 2.99 -14.55
C MET A 140 9.32 4.50 -14.56
N PHE A 141 8.33 5.32 -14.24
CA PHE A 141 8.49 6.78 -14.16
C PHE A 141 9.51 7.17 -13.08
N ALA A 142 9.39 6.62 -11.87
CA ALA A 142 10.27 6.93 -10.75
C ALA A 142 11.73 6.50 -11.00
N GLN A 143 11.94 5.40 -11.74
CA GLN A 143 13.29 4.97 -12.12
C GLN A 143 13.93 5.85 -13.19
N VAL A 144 13.15 6.35 -14.13
CA VAL A 144 13.65 7.27 -15.19
C VAL A 144 13.89 8.67 -14.65
N PHE A 145 13.08 9.11 -13.70
CA PHE A 145 13.15 10.43 -13.09
C PHE A 145 13.28 10.34 -11.55
N PRO A 146 14.35 9.76 -11.01
CA PRO A 146 14.49 9.53 -9.56
C PRO A 146 14.46 10.84 -8.78
N MET A 147 14.98 11.93 -9.34
CA MET A 147 14.99 13.26 -8.73
C MET A 147 13.59 13.87 -8.56
N PHE A 148 12.56 13.35 -9.23
CA PHE A 148 11.23 13.95 -9.20
C PHE A 148 10.66 14.00 -7.78
N GLN A 149 10.70 12.91 -7.05
CA GLN A 149 10.12 12.81 -5.71
C GLN A 149 11.11 13.11 -4.59
N ASP A 150 12.41 13.05 -4.84
CA ASP A 150 13.45 13.16 -3.80
C ASP A 150 14.12 14.55 -3.77
N GLU A 151 14.36 15.16 -4.91
CA GLU A 151 15.17 16.39 -5.00
C GLU A 151 14.50 17.57 -5.71
N SER A 152 13.39 17.34 -6.42
CA SER A 152 12.71 18.42 -7.15
C SER A 152 11.84 19.29 -6.25
N LYS A 153 11.26 20.35 -6.82
CA LYS A 153 10.22 21.16 -6.15
C LYS A 153 8.96 20.36 -5.76
N PHE A 154 8.83 19.15 -6.25
CA PHE A 154 7.74 18.21 -5.93
C PHE A 154 8.12 17.21 -4.85
N ALA A 155 9.35 17.28 -4.31
CA ALA A 155 9.78 16.45 -3.22
C ALA A 155 8.90 16.66 -1.98
N VAL A 156 8.45 15.57 -1.37
CA VAL A 156 7.66 15.60 -0.15
C VAL A 156 8.60 15.43 1.04
N GLN A 157 8.62 16.42 1.92
CA GLN A 157 9.40 16.32 3.16
C GLN A 157 8.78 15.28 4.09
N SER A 158 9.62 14.43 4.66
CA SER A 158 9.16 13.53 5.71
C SER A 158 8.74 14.35 6.94
N VAL A 159 7.54 14.10 7.44
CA VAL A 159 7.06 14.72 8.66
C VAL A 159 7.61 13.89 9.83
N ASN A 160 8.80 14.25 10.31
CA ASN A 160 9.44 13.64 11.47
C ASN A 160 8.79 14.06 12.81
N ASN A 161 7.54 14.48 12.80
CA ASN A 161 6.88 15.00 14.00
C ASN A 161 5.93 13.96 14.58
N PRO A 162 5.95 13.77 15.91
CA PRO A 162 4.98 12.93 16.62
C PRO A 162 3.51 13.36 16.46
N VAL A 163 3.26 14.46 15.76
CA VAL A 163 1.90 14.93 15.38
C VAL A 163 1.14 13.92 14.50
N SER A 164 1.81 12.98 13.88
CA SER A 164 1.16 11.87 13.16
C SER A 164 0.27 10.98 14.06
N TYR A 165 0.42 11.08 15.38
CA TYR A 165 -0.43 10.39 16.36
C TYR A 165 -1.80 11.01 16.56
N THR A 166 -1.96 12.29 16.30
CA THR A 166 -3.20 13.02 16.65
C THR A 166 -4.26 12.92 15.57
N HIS A 167 -3.96 12.29 14.44
CA HIS A 167 -4.86 12.21 13.28
C HIS A 167 -5.23 10.78 12.87
N LEU A 168 -4.87 9.78 13.67
CA LEU A 168 -5.35 8.42 13.61
C LEU A 168 -6.10 8.10 14.89
#